data_568d25dbad4d215c3b57c15c853b5c9b
#
_entry.id   568d25dbad4d215c3b57c15c853b5c9b
#
_cell.length_a   1.000
_cell.length_b   1.000
_cell.length_c   1.000
_cell.angle_alpha   90.00
_cell.angle_beta   90.00
_cell.angle_gamma   90.00
#
_symmetry.space_group_name_H-M   'P 1'
#
loop_
_entity.id
_entity.type
_entity.pdbx_description
1 polymer ?
#
loop_
_entity_poly.entity_id
_entity_poly.type
_entity_poly.pdbx_seq_one_letter_code
_entity_poly.pdbx_strand_id
1 'polypeptide(L)'
;MKLCEDLKEHSLGGLEGKEYYGEYLAKTDKMGADVQNPVSHVAYGYATQLCALNEDGTVKKMAAAHALGKAVNPLSVEGQIEGGVVMGMGFALTERFPLEEGMPKAKFGTLGLFKADKVPKLQSIIVEKPGIEEAYGAIGIGEITSIPTAPAIAGAYYRWNGKFQTQLPLEGTPYKK
;
A
#
# COMPACT_ATOMS: atom_id res chain seq x y z
N MET A 1 14.37 23.41 1.03
CA MET A 1 14.90 24.17 2.18
C MET A 1 14.97 25.66 1.88
N LYS A 2 15.64 26.10 0.81
CA LYS A 2 15.71 27.55 0.46
C LYS A 2 14.37 28.27 0.44
N LEU A 3 13.33 27.71 -0.21
CA LEU A 3 11.98 28.29 -0.18
C LEU A 3 11.44 28.44 1.25
N CYS A 4 11.66 27.44 2.11
CA CYS A 4 11.17 27.48 3.50
C CYS A 4 11.92 28.54 4.34
N GLU A 5 13.17 28.79 4.02
CA GLU A 5 13.97 29.87 4.65
C GLU A 5 13.46 31.24 4.20
N ASP A 6 13.29 31.42 2.91
CA ASP A 6 12.78 32.67 2.35
C ASP A 6 11.33 32.97 2.82
N LEU A 7 10.49 31.96 3.02
CA LEU A 7 9.12 32.11 3.54
C LEU A 7 9.07 32.52 5.02
N LYS A 8 10.16 32.44 5.77
CA LYS A 8 10.22 32.99 7.13
C LYS A 8 10.37 34.54 7.13
N GLU A 9 10.95 35.06 6.07
CA GLU A 9 11.27 36.46 5.95
C GLU A 9 10.34 37.22 4.98
N HIS A 10 9.71 36.49 4.05
CA HIS A 10 8.88 37.05 2.99
C HIS A 10 7.52 36.34 2.89
N SER A 11 6.49 37.09 2.47
CA SER A 11 5.21 36.45 2.06
C SER A 11 5.34 35.78 0.70
N LEU A 12 4.43 34.83 0.38
CA LEU A 12 4.39 34.20 -0.95
C LEU A 12 4.36 35.22 -2.09
N GLY A 13 3.61 36.29 -1.96
CA GLY A 13 3.56 37.38 -2.96
C GLY A 13 4.91 38.10 -3.10
N GLY A 14 5.69 38.20 -2.04
CA GLY A 14 7.05 38.78 -2.09
C GLY A 14 8.09 37.89 -2.77
N LEU A 15 7.72 36.64 -3.05
CA LEU A 15 8.57 35.67 -3.73
C LEU A 15 8.13 35.43 -5.19
N GLU A 16 7.17 36.17 -5.69
CA GLU A 16 6.69 36.09 -7.06
C GLU A 16 7.84 36.30 -8.06
N GLY A 17 7.95 35.39 -9.04
CA GLY A 17 9.02 35.40 -10.04
C GLY A 17 10.33 34.74 -9.59
N LYS A 18 10.46 34.28 -8.34
CA LYS A 18 11.61 33.48 -7.90
C LYS A 18 11.42 32.01 -8.22
N GLU A 19 12.46 31.37 -8.74
CA GLU A 19 12.48 29.93 -8.99
C GLU A 19 13.28 29.20 -7.91
N TYR A 20 12.74 28.09 -7.42
CA TYR A 20 13.39 27.24 -6.44
C TYR A 20 13.55 25.84 -7.00
N TYR A 21 14.79 25.36 -7.06
CA TYR A 21 15.12 24.01 -7.47
C TYR A 21 15.54 23.17 -6.26
N GLY A 22 15.03 21.96 -6.20
CA GLY A 22 15.42 20.96 -5.21
C GLY A 22 15.42 19.57 -5.81
N GLU A 23 16.46 18.81 -5.53
CA GLU A 23 16.62 17.44 -5.98
C GLU A 23 16.95 16.54 -4.81
N TYR A 24 16.33 15.39 -4.76
CA TYR A 24 16.69 14.29 -3.89
C TYR A 24 17.10 13.09 -4.72
N LEU A 25 18.37 12.70 -4.62
CA LEU A 25 18.92 11.54 -5.30
C LEU A 25 19.39 10.52 -4.26
N ALA A 26 18.67 9.42 -4.16
CA ALA A 26 19.09 8.30 -3.31
C ALA A 26 20.35 7.63 -3.88
N LYS A 27 21.31 7.35 -3.00
CA LYS A 27 22.51 6.57 -3.37
C LYS A 27 22.23 5.09 -3.11
N THR A 28 22.16 4.30 -4.16
CA THR A 28 21.96 2.86 -4.09
C THR A 28 22.96 2.14 -5.00
N ASP A 29 23.24 0.89 -4.66
CA ASP A 29 24.09 0.04 -5.49
C ASP A 29 23.24 -0.69 -6.53
N LYS A 30 23.84 -0.94 -7.68
CA LYS A 30 23.20 -1.71 -8.75
C LYS A 30 23.03 -3.17 -8.30
N MET A 31 21.99 -3.83 -8.78
CA MET A 31 21.84 -5.27 -8.60
C MET A 31 23.08 -6.00 -9.15
N GLY A 32 23.69 -6.85 -8.33
CA GLY A 32 24.92 -7.55 -8.67
C GLY A 32 26.20 -6.69 -8.56
N ALA A 33 26.17 -5.55 -7.88
CA ALA A 33 27.36 -4.75 -7.60
C ALA A 33 28.36 -5.57 -6.80
N ASP A 34 29.64 -5.50 -7.21
CA ASP A 34 30.76 -6.14 -6.50
C ASP A 34 31.22 -5.26 -5.33
N VAL A 35 30.36 -5.20 -4.30
CA VAL A 35 30.60 -4.46 -3.05
C VAL A 35 30.26 -5.35 -1.86
N GLN A 36 30.97 -5.18 -0.75
CA GLN A 36 30.87 -6.07 0.40
C GLN A 36 29.46 -6.11 1.02
N ASN A 37 28.74 -4.98 1.04
CA ASN A 37 27.37 -4.87 1.57
C ASN A 37 26.54 -3.98 0.63
N PRO A 38 25.99 -4.52 -0.46
CA PRO A 38 25.23 -3.72 -1.41
C PRO A 38 23.95 -3.15 -0.79
N VAL A 39 23.73 -1.86 -0.97
CA VAL A 39 22.52 -1.15 -0.53
C VAL A 39 21.64 -0.92 -1.74
N SER A 40 20.66 -1.80 -1.95
CA SER A 40 19.73 -1.71 -3.08
C SER A 40 18.56 -0.76 -2.83
N HIS A 41 18.25 -0.48 -1.56
CA HIS A 41 17.11 0.35 -1.14
C HIS A 41 17.51 1.28 0.00
N VAL A 42 16.95 2.49 0.00
CA VAL A 42 17.26 3.51 1.03
C VAL A 42 16.50 3.22 2.33
N ALA A 43 15.31 2.67 2.23
CA ALA A 43 14.46 2.38 3.37
C ALA A 43 13.60 1.13 3.13
N TYR A 44 13.17 0.50 4.24
CA TYR A 44 12.26 -0.63 4.24
C TYR A 44 11.00 -0.25 5.00
N GLY A 45 9.84 -0.60 4.43
CA GLY A 45 8.56 -0.48 5.11
C GLY A 45 8.15 -1.78 5.78
N TYR A 46 7.37 -1.67 6.86
CA TYR A 46 6.79 -2.81 7.56
C TYR A 46 5.29 -2.63 7.68
N ALA A 47 4.55 -3.71 7.45
CA ALA A 47 3.10 -3.67 7.54
C ALA A 47 2.54 -4.95 8.16
N THR A 48 1.46 -4.80 8.92
CA THR A 48 0.68 -5.90 9.47
C THR A 48 -0.79 -5.61 9.24
N GLN A 49 -1.52 -6.61 8.74
CA GLN A 49 -2.97 -6.47 8.54
C GLN A 49 -3.73 -7.61 9.21
N LEU A 50 -4.93 -7.29 9.68
CA LEU A 50 -5.87 -8.23 10.27
C LEU A 50 -7.18 -8.17 9.51
N CYS A 51 -7.69 -9.34 9.14
CA CYS A 51 -9.01 -9.52 8.56
C CYS A 51 -9.94 -10.20 9.57
N ALA A 52 -11.11 -9.62 9.80
CA ALA A 52 -12.19 -10.26 10.55
C ALA A 52 -13.35 -10.57 9.61
N LEU A 53 -13.93 -11.78 9.72
CA LEU A 53 -15.06 -12.21 8.95
C LEU A 53 -16.34 -12.17 9.80
N ASN A 54 -17.48 -12.02 9.14
CA ASN A 54 -18.80 -12.30 9.67
C ASN A 54 -19.07 -13.81 9.63
N GLU A 55 -20.13 -14.26 10.27
CA GLU A 55 -20.53 -15.67 10.29
C GLU A 55 -20.86 -16.20 8.88
N ASP A 56 -21.35 -15.36 7.98
CA ASP A 56 -21.63 -15.69 6.59
C ASP A 56 -20.38 -15.70 5.67
N GLY A 57 -19.20 -15.46 6.22
CA GLY A 57 -17.95 -15.41 5.49
C GLY A 57 -17.67 -14.08 4.77
N THR A 58 -18.51 -13.07 4.89
CA THR A 58 -18.19 -11.74 4.38
C THR A 58 -17.16 -11.05 5.26
N VAL A 59 -16.33 -10.19 4.68
CA VAL A 59 -15.33 -9.42 5.44
C VAL A 59 -16.03 -8.35 6.27
N LYS A 60 -15.91 -8.46 7.58
CA LYS A 60 -16.47 -7.52 8.55
C LYS A 60 -15.64 -6.27 8.71
N LYS A 61 -14.31 -6.46 8.78
CA LYS A 61 -13.36 -5.39 9.07
C LYS A 61 -11.96 -5.76 8.56
N MET A 62 -11.25 -4.76 8.07
CA MET A 62 -9.81 -4.81 7.88
C MET A 62 -9.15 -3.78 8.80
N ALA A 63 -8.12 -4.20 9.54
CA ALA A 63 -7.24 -3.29 10.27
C ALA A 63 -5.83 -3.39 9.67
N ALA A 64 -5.24 -2.27 9.33
CA ALA A 64 -3.99 -2.19 8.59
C ALA A 64 -3.02 -1.24 9.27
N ALA A 65 -1.97 -1.78 9.88
CA ALA A 65 -0.90 -1.04 10.53
C ALA A 65 0.33 -0.97 9.62
N HIS A 66 0.82 0.24 9.37
CA HIS A 66 1.95 0.49 8.48
C HIS A 66 2.99 1.37 9.16
N ALA A 67 4.24 0.91 9.18
CA ALA A 67 5.40 1.70 9.59
C ALA A 67 5.92 2.49 8.37
N LEU A 68 5.99 3.81 8.52
CA LEU A 68 6.30 4.73 7.43
C LEU A 68 7.25 5.89 7.80
N GLY A 69 7.97 5.76 8.90
CA GLY A 69 8.79 6.86 9.38
C GLY A 69 7.90 8.03 9.81
N LYS A 70 8.12 9.21 9.24
CA LYS A 70 7.29 10.39 9.52
C LYS A 70 6.16 10.55 8.52
N ALA A 71 4.93 10.65 9.00
CA ALA A 71 3.78 10.97 8.16
C ALA A 71 3.78 12.46 7.80
N VAL A 72 4.20 12.78 6.57
CA VAL A 72 4.23 14.17 6.08
C VAL A 72 2.81 14.73 5.96
N ASN A 73 1.88 13.91 5.49
CA ASN A 73 0.46 14.21 5.44
C ASN A 73 -0.34 12.98 5.91
N PRO A 74 -0.76 12.93 7.18
CA PRO A 74 -1.46 11.77 7.73
C PRO A 74 -2.73 11.37 6.98
N LEU A 75 -3.51 12.36 6.50
CA LEU A 75 -4.73 12.09 5.74
C LEU A 75 -4.43 11.42 4.38
N SER A 76 -3.40 11.87 3.69
CA SER A 76 -2.96 11.23 2.44
C SER A 76 -2.39 9.83 2.69
N VAL A 77 -1.69 9.61 3.80
CA VAL A 77 -1.21 8.30 4.22
C VAL A 77 -2.38 7.34 4.48
N GLU A 78 -3.38 7.79 5.22
CA GLU A 78 -4.60 7.01 5.47
C GLU A 78 -5.28 6.60 4.17
N GLY A 79 -5.47 7.55 3.23
CA GLY A 79 -6.02 7.26 1.91
C GLY A 79 -5.19 6.25 1.10
N GLN A 80 -3.85 6.29 1.20
CA GLN A 80 -2.98 5.28 0.58
C GLN A 80 -3.17 3.90 1.20
N ILE A 81 -3.25 3.81 2.53
CA ILE A 81 -3.49 2.54 3.23
C ILE A 81 -4.84 1.95 2.81
N GLU A 82 -5.90 2.74 2.86
CA GLU A 82 -7.25 2.30 2.49
C GLU A 82 -7.33 1.85 1.03
N GLY A 83 -6.77 2.64 0.12
CA GLY A 83 -6.72 2.31 -1.31
C GLY A 83 -5.96 1.02 -1.58
N GLY A 84 -4.81 0.82 -0.95
CA GLY A 84 -4.02 -0.40 -1.08
C GLY A 84 -4.72 -1.63 -0.50
N VAL A 85 -5.39 -1.49 0.65
CA VAL A 85 -6.20 -2.57 1.24
C VAL A 85 -7.33 -2.96 0.30
N VAL A 86 -8.08 -2.01 -0.26
CA VAL A 86 -9.18 -2.30 -1.20
C VAL A 86 -8.66 -2.99 -2.47
N MET A 87 -7.52 -2.54 -3.01
CA MET A 87 -6.87 -3.20 -4.15
C MET A 87 -6.50 -4.65 -3.80
N GLY A 88 -5.86 -4.87 -2.65
CA GLY A 88 -5.51 -6.22 -2.18
C GLY A 88 -6.71 -7.11 -1.89
N MET A 89 -7.85 -6.54 -1.45
CA MET A 89 -9.12 -7.26 -1.31
C MET A 89 -9.65 -7.74 -2.66
N GLY A 90 -9.60 -6.90 -3.69
CA GLY A 90 -9.96 -7.28 -5.05
C GLY A 90 -9.13 -8.48 -5.52
N PHE A 91 -7.83 -8.38 -5.39
CA PHE A 91 -6.89 -9.44 -5.76
C PHE A 91 -7.15 -10.75 -4.99
N ALA A 92 -7.48 -10.67 -3.70
CA ALA A 92 -7.76 -11.83 -2.88
C ALA A 92 -9.12 -12.49 -3.17
N LEU A 93 -10.15 -11.74 -3.54
CA LEU A 93 -11.52 -12.19 -3.49
C LEU A 93 -12.25 -12.24 -4.84
N THR A 94 -11.94 -11.32 -5.77
CA THR A 94 -12.80 -11.12 -6.94
C THR A 94 -12.07 -10.98 -8.26
N GLU A 95 -10.84 -10.47 -8.27
CA GLU A 95 -10.15 -10.12 -9.50
C GLU A 95 -9.55 -11.32 -10.22
N ARG A 96 -9.74 -11.37 -11.53
CA ARG A 96 -9.08 -12.31 -12.42
C ARG A 96 -8.59 -11.58 -13.66
N PHE A 97 -7.36 -11.86 -14.02
CA PHE A 97 -6.76 -11.39 -15.25
C PHE A 97 -6.42 -12.59 -16.16
N PRO A 98 -7.41 -13.16 -16.86
CA PRO A 98 -7.20 -14.33 -17.68
C PRO A 98 -6.31 -14.00 -18.89
N LEU A 99 -5.27 -14.81 -19.05
CA LEU A 99 -4.38 -14.76 -20.20
C LEU A 99 -4.50 -16.05 -21.02
N GLU A 100 -4.43 -15.94 -22.31
CA GLU A 100 -4.30 -17.07 -23.23
C GLU A 100 -3.14 -16.77 -24.17
N GLU A 101 -2.15 -17.63 -24.19
CA GLU A 101 -0.90 -17.41 -24.94
C GLU A 101 -0.24 -16.05 -24.68
N GLY A 102 -0.30 -15.56 -23.44
CA GLY A 102 0.22 -14.26 -23.02
C GLY A 102 -0.66 -13.07 -23.36
N MET A 103 -1.81 -13.27 -24.00
CA MET A 103 -2.73 -12.21 -24.42
C MET A 103 -3.91 -12.09 -23.44
N PRO A 104 -4.26 -10.86 -22.98
CA PRO A 104 -5.45 -10.64 -22.15
C PRO A 104 -6.74 -11.06 -22.86
N LYS A 105 -7.57 -11.84 -22.17
CA LYS A 105 -8.89 -12.33 -22.70
C LYS A 105 -10.08 -11.62 -22.07
N ALA A 106 -9.88 -10.86 -21.00
CA ALA A 106 -10.94 -10.09 -20.38
C ALA A 106 -10.87 -8.61 -20.77
N LYS A 107 -12.03 -7.99 -20.93
CA LYS A 107 -12.12 -6.53 -21.02
C LYS A 107 -11.92 -5.93 -19.63
N PHE A 108 -11.35 -4.73 -19.55
CA PHE A 108 -11.04 -4.05 -18.27
C PHE A 108 -12.24 -4.05 -17.30
N GLY A 109 -13.43 -3.71 -17.76
CA GLY A 109 -14.64 -3.67 -16.91
C GLY A 109 -15.13 -5.03 -16.40
N THR A 110 -14.55 -6.15 -16.87
CA THR A 110 -14.94 -7.52 -16.47
C THR A 110 -13.91 -8.22 -15.60
N LEU A 111 -12.86 -7.52 -15.16
CA LEU A 111 -11.78 -8.09 -14.34
C LEU A 111 -12.22 -8.44 -12.91
N GLY A 112 -13.38 -7.95 -12.46
CA GLY A 112 -13.89 -8.20 -11.11
C GLY A 112 -13.30 -7.28 -10.05
N LEU A 113 -12.94 -6.05 -10.42
CA LEU A 113 -12.44 -5.04 -9.47
C LEU A 113 -13.39 -4.88 -8.27
N PHE A 114 -12.82 -4.78 -7.08
CA PHE A 114 -13.60 -4.65 -5.86
C PHE A 114 -14.34 -3.31 -5.85
N LYS A 115 -15.65 -3.34 -5.55
CA LYS A 115 -16.50 -2.17 -5.66
C LYS A 115 -16.70 -1.49 -4.32
N ALA A 116 -16.88 -0.18 -4.33
CA ALA A 116 -17.02 0.64 -3.14
C ALA A 116 -18.18 0.23 -2.23
N ASP A 117 -19.28 -0.25 -2.79
CA ASP A 117 -20.45 -0.75 -2.06
C ASP A 117 -20.18 -2.04 -1.25
N LYS A 118 -19.07 -2.72 -1.51
CA LYS A 118 -18.65 -3.95 -0.84
C LYS A 118 -17.47 -3.75 0.12
N VAL A 119 -16.93 -2.55 0.20
CA VAL A 119 -15.81 -2.25 1.09
C VAL A 119 -16.27 -2.34 2.54
N PRO A 120 -15.65 -3.18 3.38
CA PRO A 120 -15.98 -3.30 4.78
C PRO A 120 -15.47 -2.09 5.57
N LYS A 121 -15.67 -2.10 6.89
CA LYS A 121 -15.02 -1.13 7.76
C LYS A 121 -13.50 -1.28 7.65
N LEU A 122 -12.82 -0.21 7.25
CA LEU A 122 -11.37 -0.11 7.26
C LEU A 122 -10.90 0.63 8.52
N GLN A 123 -9.76 0.24 9.03
CA GLN A 123 -9.08 0.93 10.11
C GLN A 123 -7.60 1.04 9.76
N SER A 124 -7.19 2.23 9.39
CA SER A 124 -5.79 2.55 9.16
C SER A 124 -5.10 2.87 10.49
N ILE A 125 -3.88 2.35 10.69
CA ILE A 125 -3.05 2.58 11.85
C ILE A 125 -1.68 3.04 11.33
N ILE A 126 -1.39 4.31 11.54
CA ILE A 126 -0.12 4.92 11.15
C ILE A 126 0.88 4.69 12.29
N VAL A 127 1.99 4.04 11.98
CA VAL A 127 3.08 3.80 12.92
C VAL A 127 4.27 4.66 12.49
N GLU A 128 4.46 5.76 13.17
CA GLU A 128 5.63 6.60 12.95
C GLU A 128 6.81 6.05 13.74
N LYS A 129 7.82 5.57 13.01
CA LYS A 129 9.06 5.09 13.61
C LYS A 129 10.23 5.82 12.95
N PRO A 130 10.90 6.72 13.66
CA PRO A 130 12.10 7.37 13.13
C PRO A 130 13.15 6.31 12.81
N GLY A 131 13.82 6.44 11.66
CA GLY A 131 14.79 5.43 11.25
C GLY A 131 15.69 5.84 10.09
N ILE A 132 15.33 6.88 9.37
CA ILE A 132 16.17 7.47 8.31
C ILE A 132 16.25 8.98 8.53
N GLU A 133 17.43 9.55 8.29
CA GLU A 133 17.64 11.00 8.37
C GLU A 133 17.23 11.70 7.08
N GLU A 134 17.35 11.00 5.96
CA GLU A 134 16.95 11.47 4.65
C GLU A 134 15.43 11.71 4.57
N ALA A 135 15.02 12.56 3.64
CA ALA A 135 13.61 12.91 3.39
C ALA A 135 12.84 13.31 4.68
N TYR A 136 13.53 13.94 5.64
CA TYR A 136 12.97 14.34 6.93
C TYR A 136 12.35 13.18 7.75
N GLY A 137 12.87 11.99 7.56
CA GLY A 137 12.39 10.78 8.22
C GLY A 137 11.18 10.11 7.57
N ALA A 138 10.71 10.61 6.43
CA ALA A 138 9.59 10.00 5.71
C ALA A 138 10.06 8.77 4.91
N ILE A 139 9.23 7.73 4.90
CA ILE A 139 9.42 6.51 4.11
C ILE A 139 8.25 6.37 3.14
N GLY A 140 8.50 5.87 1.93
CA GLY A 140 7.46 5.62 0.94
C GLY A 140 6.41 4.62 1.43
N ILE A 141 5.14 4.90 1.11
CA ILE A 141 3.99 4.08 1.52
C ILE A 141 3.09 3.71 0.33
N GLY A 142 3.65 3.52 -0.84
CA GLY A 142 2.88 3.13 -2.02
C GLY A 142 2.40 1.68 -1.97
N GLU A 143 3.15 0.79 -2.56
CA GLU A 143 2.73 -0.60 -2.80
C GLU A 143 2.63 -1.46 -1.53
N ILE A 144 3.38 -1.15 -0.48
CA ILE A 144 3.37 -1.91 0.77
C ILE A 144 1.97 -2.01 1.38
N THR A 145 1.09 -1.07 1.08
CA THR A 145 -0.27 -1.03 1.62
C THR A 145 -1.15 -2.19 1.16
N SER A 146 -0.89 -2.76 -0.02
CA SER A 146 -1.63 -3.88 -0.59
C SER A 146 -1.03 -5.26 -0.28
N ILE A 147 0.26 -5.32 0.03
CA ILE A 147 1.00 -6.60 0.14
C ILE A 147 0.43 -7.55 1.20
N PRO A 148 0.18 -7.14 2.47
CA PRO A 148 -0.30 -8.05 3.49
C PRO A 148 -1.79 -8.37 3.39
N THR A 149 -2.55 -7.76 2.50
CA THR A 149 -4.01 -7.87 2.45
C THR A 149 -4.47 -9.28 2.06
N ALA A 150 -3.96 -9.83 0.96
CA ALA A 150 -4.36 -11.16 0.51
C ALA A 150 -3.97 -12.26 1.51
N PRO A 151 -2.76 -12.28 2.09
CA PRO A 151 -2.42 -13.22 3.16
C PRO A 151 -3.31 -13.10 4.40
N ALA A 152 -3.65 -11.87 4.83
CA ALA A 152 -4.53 -11.66 5.98
C ALA A 152 -5.93 -12.22 5.74
N ILE A 153 -6.48 -12.02 4.55
CA ILE A 153 -7.78 -12.56 4.14
C ILE A 153 -7.72 -14.08 4.04
N ALA A 154 -6.72 -14.64 3.37
CA ALA A 154 -6.54 -16.09 3.26
C ALA A 154 -6.42 -16.76 4.64
N GLY A 155 -5.67 -16.17 5.56
CA GLY A 155 -5.55 -16.63 6.94
C GLY A 155 -6.89 -16.57 7.70
N ALA A 156 -7.70 -15.54 7.48
CA ALA A 156 -9.02 -15.43 8.08
C ALA A 156 -9.97 -16.54 7.58
N TYR A 157 -10.00 -16.81 6.28
CA TYR A 157 -10.80 -17.91 5.71
C TYR A 157 -10.31 -19.27 6.18
N TYR A 158 -8.99 -19.49 6.27
CA TYR A 158 -8.46 -20.72 6.82
C TYR A 158 -8.94 -20.97 8.25
N ARG A 159 -8.97 -19.93 9.09
CA ARG A 159 -9.51 -20.04 10.46
C ARG A 159 -11.02 -20.25 10.50
N TRP A 160 -11.74 -19.71 9.55
CA TRP A 160 -13.20 -19.79 9.48
C TRP A 160 -13.70 -21.16 9.01
N ASN A 161 -13.05 -21.76 8.00
CA ASN A 161 -13.54 -23.00 7.38
C ASN A 161 -12.53 -24.18 7.37
N GLY A 162 -11.32 -23.98 7.90
CA GLY A 162 -10.26 -25.00 7.98
C GLY A 162 -9.61 -25.36 6.64
N LYS A 163 -9.96 -24.69 5.53
CA LYS A 163 -9.43 -25.00 4.21
C LYS A 163 -8.28 -24.07 3.86
N PHE A 164 -7.08 -24.63 3.70
CA PHE A 164 -5.94 -23.90 3.17
C PHE A 164 -6.05 -23.77 1.66
N GLN A 165 -5.99 -22.54 1.16
CA GLN A 165 -6.07 -22.23 -0.27
C GLN A 165 -4.72 -21.74 -0.79
N THR A 166 -4.32 -22.22 -1.95
CA THR A 166 -3.03 -21.91 -2.59
C THR A 166 -3.17 -21.07 -3.85
N GLN A 167 -4.39 -20.62 -4.14
CA GLN A 167 -4.73 -19.90 -5.37
C GLN A 167 -5.56 -18.65 -5.06
N LEU A 168 -5.34 -17.59 -5.82
CA LEU A 168 -6.14 -16.38 -5.78
C LEU A 168 -6.87 -16.15 -7.12
N PRO A 169 -8.04 -15.53 -7.11
CA PRO A 169 -8.86 -15.19 -5.94
C PRO A 169 -9.36 -16.44 -5.22
N LEU A 170 -9.53 -16.33 -3.89
CA LEU A 170 -9.97 -17.44 -3.03
C LEU A 170 -11.31 -18.01 -3.49
N GLU A 171 -11.43 -19.34 -3.44
CA GLU A 171 -12.65 -20.07 -3.85
C GLU A 171 -13.58 -20.32 -2.67
N GLY A 172 -14.90 -20.47 -2.97
CA GLY A 172 -15.90 -20.72 -1.94
C GLY A 172 -16.11 -19.56 -0.97
N THR A 173 -15.85 -18.33 -1.43
CA THR A 173 -16.15 -17.11 -0.67
C THR A 173 -17.48 -16.50 -1.15
N PRO A 174 -18.18 -15.70 -0.32
CA PRO A 174 -19.40 -15.00 -0.72
C PRO A 174 -19.23 -14.00 -1.86
N TYR A 175 -17.99 -13.64 -2.17
CA TYR A 175 -17.64 -12.65 -3.20
C TYR A 175 -17.53 -13.25 -4.61
N LYS A 176 -17.35 -14.55 -4.68
CA LYS A 176 -17.23 -15.27 -5.95
C LYS A 176 -18.54 -15.98 -6.25
N LYS A 177 -19.22 -15.54 -7.30
CA LYS A 177 -20.37 -16.24 -7.87
C LYS A 177 -19.94 -17.29 -8.86
#